data_09ed140eb3f657cd47f4baa46dc594f4
#
_entry.id   09ed140eb3f657cd47f4baa46dc594f4
#
_cell.length_a   1.000
_cell.length_b   1.000
_cell.length_c   1.000
_cell.angle_alpha   90.00
_cell.angle_beta   90.00
_cell.angle_gamma   90.00
#
_symmetry.space_group_name_H-M   'P 1'
#
loop_
_entity.id
_entity.type
_entity.pdbx_description
1 polymer ?
#
loop_
_entity_poly.entity_id
_entity_poly.type
_entity_poly.pdbx_seq_one_letter_code
_entity_poly.pdbx_strand_id
1 'polypeptide(L)'
;IAIAAGNDGLFEKLCHATNSENLLKLNSFKTNDLRLKNVKKLKAMLEKVLIKKKSSFWLSQLDLYGVPVGKLNNIKEALDLQKALNRNMIVDVILKNKVKIKVAGNPIKISNFKDKKYRTAAPILDQDRKKILRDFKIKE
;
A
#
# COMPACT_ATOMS: atom_id res chain seq x y z
N ILE A 1 -0.13 -11.42 4.66
CA ILE A 1 -1.38 -10.68 4.50
C ILE A 1 -1.63 -9.78 5.69
N ALA A 2 -2.33 -8.66 5.49
CA ALA A 2 -2.86 -7.81 6.54
C ALA A 2 -4.36 -8.07 6.68
N ILE A 3 -4.85 -8.21 7.91
CA ILE A 3 -6.26 -8.48 8.21
C ILE A 3 -6.76 -7.37 9.14
N ALA A 4 -7.86 -6.72 8.80
CA ALA A 4 -8.47 -5.66 9.59
C ALA A 4 -9.79 -6.15 10.21
N ALA A 5 -9.71 -6.75 11.40
CA ALA A 5 -10.84 -7.28 12.16
C ALA A 5 -10.90 -6.64 13.57
N GLY A 6 -10.88 -5.31 13.64
CA GLY A 6 -10.78 -4.55 14.90
C GLY A 6 -12.05 -4.53 15.73
N ASN A 7 -13.23 -4.57 15.12
CA ASN A 7 -14.49 -4.64 15.90
C ASN A 7 -14.93 -6.08 16.12
N ASP A 8 -15.91 -6.26 17.02
CA ASP A 8 -16.36 -7.60 17.45
C ASP A 8 -17.04 -8.38 16.32
N GLY A 9 -17.85 -7.71 15.47
CA GLY A 9 -18.51 -8.38 14.35
C GLY A 9 -17.53 -8.82 13.25
N LEU A 10 -16.47 -8.03 12.98
CA LEU A 10 -15.42 -8.44 12.04
C LEU A 10 -14.55 -9.55 12.62
N PHE A 11 -14.31 -9.54 13.94
CA PHE A 11 -13.60 -10.62 14.60
C PHE A 11 -14.39 -11.93 14.56
N GLU A 12 -15.71 -11.89 14.75
CA GLU A 12 -16.59 -13.05 14.59
C GLU A 12 -16.51 -13.61 13.17
N LYS A 13 -16.62 -12.77 12.15
CA LYS A 13 -16.47 -13.16 10.73
C LYS A 13 -15.09 -13.77 10.45
N LEU A 14 -14.02 -13.20 11.02
CA LEU A 14 -12.68 -13.75 10.92
C LEU A 14 -12.61 -15.17 11.52
N CYS A 15 -13.21 -15.38 12.70
CA CYS A 15 -13.23 -16.67 13.33
C CYS A 15 -13.97 -17.71 12.48
N HIS A 16 -15.12 -17.36 11.88
CA HIS A 16 -15.84 -18.23 10.96
C HIS A 16 -15.02 -18.52 9.69
N ALA A 17 -14.44 -17.49 9.06
CA ALA A 17 -13.64 -17.65 7.85
C ALA A 17 -12.41 -18.55 8.05
N THR A 18 -11.89 -18.61 9.28
CA THR A 18 -10.69 -19.39 9.63
C THR A 18 -11.01 -20.70 10.35
N ASN A 19 -12.28 -21.06 10.54
CA ASN A 19 -12.75 -22.19 11.35
C ASN A 19 -12.12 -22.16 12.76
N SER A 20 -12.18 -20.98 13.39
CA SER A 20 -11.57 -20.71 14.69
C SER A 20 -12.59 -20.20 15.71
N GLU A 21 -13.84 -20.67 15.65
CA GLU A 21 -14.96 -20.25 16.51
C GLU A 21 -14.69 -20.49 17.99
N ASN A 22 -13.79 -21.41 18.30
CA ASN A 22 -13.32 -21.63 19.68
C ASN A 22 -12.70 -20.36 20.28
N LEU A 23 -12.15 -19.45 19.48
CA LEU A 23 -11.62 -18.16 19.96
C LEU A 23 -12.71 -17.25 20.53
N LEU A 24 -13.93 -17.32 20.00
CA LEU A 24 -15.08 -16.52 20.45
C LEU A 24 -15.51 -16.87 21.87
N LYS A 25 -15.25 -18.11 22.29
CA LYS A 25 -15.60 -18.61 23.65
C LYS A 25 -14.61 -18.17 24.72
N LEU A 26 -13.44 -17.65 24.32
CA LEU A 26 -12.39 -17.25 25.26
C LEU A 26 -12.64 -15.83 25.79
N ASN A 27 -12.76 -15.70 27.12
CA ASN A 27 -12.94 -14.39 27.76
C ASN A 27 -11.88 -13.38 27.38
N SER A 28 -10.64 -13.83 27.11
CA SER A 28 -9.52 -12.97 26.68
C SER A 28 -9.76 -12.26 25.33
N PHE A 29 -10.74 -12.67 24.53
CA PHE A 29 -10.97 -12.16 23.18
C PHE A 29 -12.38 -11.61 22.95
N LYS A 30 -13.21 -11.51 23.98
CA LYS A 30 -14.61 -11.07 23.88
C LYS A 30 -14.77 -9.65 23.34
N THR A 31 -13.89 -8.74 23.71
CA THR A 31 -13.94 -7.35 23.26
C THR A 31 -12.64 -6.95 22.58
N ASN A 32 -12.68 -5.88 21.78
CA ASN A 32 -11.48 -5.36 21.13
C ASN A 32 -10.36 -5.04 22.13
N ASP A 33 -10.69 -4.42 23.27
CA ASP A 33 -9.71 -4.09 24.31
C ASP A 33 -9.04 -5.33 24.90
N LEU A 34 -9.82 -6.40 25.10
CA LEU A 34 -9.29 -7.68 25.59
C LEU A 34 -8.40 -8.34 24.54
N ARG A 35 -8.75 -8.25 23.26
CA ARG A 35 -7.91 -8.73 22.15
C ARG A 35 -6.59 -7.97 22.08
N LEU A 36 -6.62 -6.65 22.22
CA LEU A 36 -5.41 -5.82 22.25
C LEU A 36 -4.50 -6.19 23.43
N LYS A 37 -5.05 -6.33 24.63
CA LYS A 37 -4.28 -6.78 25.82
C LYS A 37 -3.66 -8.16 25.62
N ASN A 38 -4.30 -9.02 24.84
CA ASN A 38 -3.88 -10.39 24.59
C ASN A 38 -3.37 -10.62 23.15
N VAL A 39 -2.92 -9.56 22.46
CA VAL A 39 -2.56 -9.61 21.03
C VAL A 39 -1.53 -10.67 20.69
N LYS A 40 -0.51 -10.87 21.53
CA LYS A 40 0.52 -11.91 21.31
C LYS A 40 -0.09 -13.32 21.31
N LYS A 41 -1.00 -13.61 22.25
CA LYS A 41 -1.68 -14.89 22.34
C LYS A 41 -2.61 -15.11 21.16
N LEU A 42 -3.42 -14.10 20.81
CA LEU A 42 -4.32 -14.14 19.67
C LEU A 42 -3.56 -14.37 18.35
N LYS A 43 -2.50 -13.60 18.13
CA LYS A 43 -1.62 -13.73 16.95
C LYS A 43 -1.10 -15.16 16.81
N ALA A 44 -0.53 -15.72 17.87
CA ALA A 44 0.01 -17.07 17.84
C ALA A 44 -1.05 -18.14 17.51
N MET A 45 -2.28 -17.95 17.99
CA MET A 45 -3.39 -18.88 17.71
C MET A 45 -3.86 -18.76 16.25
N LEU A 46 -4.01 -17.54 15.71
CA LEU A 46 -4.38 -17.32 14.31
C LEU A 46 -3.28 -17.76 13.34
N GLU A 47 -2.02 -17.51 13.65
CA GLU A 47 -0.89 -17.93 12.79
C GLU A 47 -0.84 -19.45 12.62
N LYS A 48 -1.16 -20.23 13.66
CA LYS A 48 -1.25 -21.70 13.54
C LYS A 48 -2.28 -22.16 12.53
N VAL A 49 -3.31 -21.39 12.29
CA VAL A 49 -4.35 -21.68 11.30
C VAL A 49 -3.92 -21.13 9.93
N LEU A 50 -3.48 -19.88 9.91
CA LEU A 50 -3.16 -19.18 8.64
C LEU A 50 -2.00 -19.82 7.89
N ILE A 51 -1.03 -20.40 8.58
CA ILE A 51 0.12 -21.08 7.95
C ILE A 51 -0.27 -22.34 7.15
N LYS A 52 -1.46 -22.91 7.40
CA LYS A 52 -1.90 -24.14 6.75
C LYS A 52 -2.28 -23.98 5.27
N LYS A 53 -2.50 -22.75 4.82
CA LYS A 53 -2.90 -22.44 3.43
C LYS A 53 -2.09 -21.27 2.88
N LYS A 54 -2.01 -21.18 1.55
CA LYS A 54 -1.34 -20.05 0.87
C LYS A 54 -2.09 -18.74 1.11
N SER A 55 -1.38 -17.63 1.04
CA SER A 55 -1.97 -16.28 1.20
C SER A 55 -3.10 -16.00 0.20
N SER A 56 -2.99 -16.50 -1.04
CA SER A 56 -4.06 -16.36 -2.04
C SER A 56 -5.37 -16.99 -1.62
N PHE A 57 -5.32 -18.16 -0.98
CA PHE A 57 -6.52 -18.79 -0.41
C PHE A 57 -7.17 -17.91 0.65
N TRP A 58 -6.38 -17.38 1.60
CA TRP A 58 -6.90 -16.56 2.68
C TRP A 58 -7.43 -15.20 2.19
N LEU A 59 -6.82 -14.62 1.16
CA LEU A 59 -7.34 -13.38 0.56
C LEU A 59 -8.76 -13.60 0.03
N SER A 60 -9.00 -14.66 -0.73
CA SER A 60 -10.33 -14.98 -1.27
C SER A 60 -11.31 -15.40 -0.17
N GLN A 61 -10.87 -16.22 0.77
CA GLN A 61 -11.73 -16.72 1.86
C GLN A 61 -12.20 -15.60 2.78
N LEU A 62 -11.30 -14.71 3.22
CA LEU A 62 -11.63 -13.61 4.10
C LEU A 62 -12.51 -12.56 3.40
N ASP A 63 -12.26 -12.30 2.12
CA ASP A 63 -13.09 -11.41 1.30
C ASP A 63 -14.54 -11.94 1.20
N LEU A 64 -14.71 -13.25 0.96
CA LEU A 64 -16.02 -13.90 0.92
C LEU A 64 -16.81 -13.71 2.21
N TYR A 65 -16.15 -13.74 3.37
CA TYR A 65 -16.78 -13.48 4.68
C TYR A 65 -16.91 -11.99 5.01
N GLY A 66 -16.49 -11.09 4.10
CA GLY A 66 -16.53 -9.65 4.28
C GLY A 66 -15.59 -9.14 5.36
N VAL A 67 -14.45 -9.84 5.55
CA VAL A 67 -13.36 -9.38 6.43
C VAL A 67 -12.35 -8.61 5.57
N PRO A 68 -12.12 -7.31 5.85
CA PRO A 68 -11.14 -6.54 5.09
C PRO A 68 -9.75 -7.17 5.19
N VAL A 69 -9.19 -7.51 4.05
CA VAL A 69 -7.91 -8.19 3.94
C VAL A 69 -7.10 -7.64 2.78
N GLY A 70 -5.78 -7.62 2.90
CA GLY A 70 -4.89 -7.18 1.83
C GLY A 70 -3.58 -7.96 1.79
N LYS A 71 -3.02 -8.06 0.59
CA LYS A 71 -1.67 -8.61 0.40
C LYS A 71 -0.63 -7.61 0.89
N LEU A 72 0.35 -8.07 1.66
CA LEU A 72 1.57 -7.31 1.92
C LEU A 72 2.50 -7.47 0.71
N ASN A 73 2.68 -6.39 -0.01
CA ASN A 73 3.56 -6.37 -1.18
C ASN A 73 4.94 -5.85 -0.80
N ASN A 74 5.98 -6.40 -1.41
CA ASN A 74 7.27 -5.74 -1.44
C ASN A 74 7.24 -4.51 -2.37
N ILE A 75 8.28 -3.70 -2.37
CA ILE A 75 8.33 -2.46 -3.17
C ILE A 75 8.14 -2.75 -4.67
N LYS A 76 8.78 -3.80 -5.17
CA LYS A 76 8.65 -4.19 -6.59
C LYS A 76 7.20 -4.57 -6.92
N GLU A 77 6.59 -5.44 -6.13
CA GLU A 77 5.19 -5.85 -6.32
C GLU A 77 4.23 -4.66 -6.23
N ALA A 78 4.46 -3.72 -5.30
CA ALA A 78 3.64 -2.52 -5.16
C ALA A 78 3.76 -1.60 -6.39
N LEU A 79 4.97 -1.45 -6.94
CA LEU A 79 5.22 -0.65 -8.14
C LEU A 79 4.65 -1.30 -9.41
N ASP A 80 4.63 -2.63 -9.47
CA ASP A 80 4.11 -3.39 -10.60
C ASP A 80 2.56 -3.47 -10.61
N LEU A 81 1.89 -3.04 -9.54
CA LEU A 81 0.43 -3.03 -9.50
C LEU A 81 -0.16 -2.12 -10.57
N GLN A 82 -1.09 -2.67 -11.35
CA GLN A 82 -1.77 -1.93 -12.44
C GLN A 82 -2.44 -0.64 -11.96
N LYS A 83 -2.96 -0.60 -10.73
CA LYS A 83 -3.51 0.63 -10.13
C LYS A 83 -2.48 1.74 -9.97
N ALA A 84 -1.25 1.41 -9.61
CA ALA A 84 -0.16 2.39 -9.54
C ALA A 84 0.20 2.92 -10.94
N LEU A 85 0.18 2.07 -11.96
CA LEU A 85 0.43 2.44 -13.35
C LEU A 85 -0.68 3.34 -13.91
N ASN A 86 -1.95 3.02 -13.65
CA ASN A 86 -3.10 3.78 -14.13
C ASN A 86 -3.17 5.21 -13.55
N ARG A 87 -2.61 5.42 -12.37
CA ARG A 87 -2.53 6.75 -11.74
C ARG A 87 -1.23 7.49 -12.04
N ASN A 88 -0.42 7.03 -12.98
CA ASN A 88 0.91 7.59 -13.24
C ASN A 88 1.76 7.74 -11.96
N MET A 89 1.63 6.77 -11.04
CA MET A 89 2.44 6.75 -9.82
C MET A 89 3.87 6.32 -10.08
N ILE A 90 4.13 5.80 -11.29
CA ILE A 90 5.45 5.51 -11.83
C ILE A 90 5.54 6.20 -13.17
N VAL A 91 6.53 7.04 -13.34
CA VAL A 91 6.76 7.80 -14.56
C VAL A 91 8.18 7.57 -15.08
N ASP A 92 8.34 7.71 -16.38
CA ASP A 92 9.64 7.58 -17.01
C ASP A 92 10.34 8.95 -17.04
N VAL A 93 11.62 8.94 -16.69
CA VAL A 93 12.52 10.09 -16.88
C VAL A 93 13.58 9.71 -17.91
N ILE A 94 13.74 10.53 -18.94
CA ILE A 94 14.80 10.37 -19.93
C ILE A 94 15.95 11.26 -19.49
N LEU A 95 17.06 10.64 -19.10
CA LEU A 95 18.27 11.35 -18.72
C LEU A 95 18.97 11.97 -19.95
N LYS A 96 19.92 12.89 -19.74
CA LYS A 96 20.67 13.55 -20.81
C LYS A 96 21.45 12.58 -21.71
N ASN A 97 21.94 11.47 -21.14
CA ASN A 97 22.59 10.38 -21.85
C ASN A 97 21.62 9.43 -22.57
N LYS A 98 20.34 9.83 -22.72
CA LYS A 98 19.25 9.05 -23.31
C LYS A 98 18.86 7.78 -22.53
N VAL A 99 19.42 7.55 -21.37
CA VAL A 99 19.01 6.45 -20.48
C VAL A 99 17.64 6.76 -19.90
N LYS A 100 16.75 5.78 -19.95
CA LYS A 100 15.40 5.86 -19.41
C LYS A 100 15.35 5.17 -18.04
N ILE A 101 14.93 5.91 -17.02
CA ILE A 101 14.74 5.38 -15.67
C ILE A 101 13.30 5.57 -15.21
N LYS A 102 12.85 4.73 -14.30
CA LYS A 102 11.52 4.84 -13.66
C LYS A 102 11.68 5.51 -12.31
N VAL A 103 10.83 6.50 -12.04
CA VAL A 103 10.79 7.22 -10.78
C VAL A 103 9.37 7.33 -10.25
N ALA A 104 9.21 7.68 -8.99
CA ALA A 104 7.90 7.97 -8.41
C ALA A 104 7.22 9.15 -9.14
N GLY A 105 5.96 8.97 -9.49
CA GLY A 105 5.10 10.02 -10.03
C GLY A 105 4.56 10.94 -8.93
N ASN A 106 3.96 12.06 -9.32
CA ASN A 106 3.29 12.94 -8.36
C ASN A 106 2.03 12.24 -7.80
N PRO A 107 1.88 12.06 -6.48
CA PRO A 107 0.69 11.50 -5.88
C PRO A 107 -0.53 12.43 -5.96
N ILE A 108 -0.30 13.74 -6.04
CA ILE A 108 -1.37 14.74 -6.14
C ILE A 108 -1.84 14.81 -7.58
N LYS A 109 -3.11 14.48 -7.82
CA LYS A 109 -3.76 14.54 -9.13
C LYS A 109 -4.83 15.64 -9.09
N ILE A 110 -4.72 16.60 -10.00
CA ILE A 110 -5.64 17.74 -10.12
C ILE A 110 -6.31 17.66 -11.48
N SER A 111 -7.64 17.69 -11.54
CA SER A 111 -8.44 17.47 -12.76
C SER A 111 -8.08 18.40 -13.90
N ASN A 112 -7.75 19.67 -13.59
CA ASN A 112 -7.40 20.69 -14.61
C ASN A 112 -5.93 20.67 -15.02
N PHE A 113 -5.09 19.79 -14.46
CA PHE A 113 -3.69 19.67 -14.82
C PHE A 113 -3.40 18.34 -15.49
N LYS A 114 -2.80 18.41 -16.69
CA LYS A 114 -2.38 17.22 -17.42
C LYS A 114 -1.17 16.58 -16.73
N ASP A 115 -1.36 15.41 -16.15
CA ASP A 115 -0.28 14.63 -15.55
C ASP A 115 0.51 13.87 -16.64
N LYS A 116 1.67 14.41 -17.03
CA LYS A 116 2.51 13.83 -18.08
C LYS A 116 3.11 12.50 -17.63
N LYS A 117 3.03 11.47 -18.48
CA LYS A 117 3.64 10.16 -18.26
C LYS A 117 5.17 10.19 -18.30
N TYR A 118 5.74 11.12 -19.08
CA TYR A 118 7.18 11.31 -19.22
C TYR A 118 7.60 12.61 -18.55
N ARG A 119 8.74 12.60 -17.91
CA ARG A 119 9.35 13.76 -17.26
C ARG A 119 10.70 14.06 -17.91
N THR A 120 11.06 15.32 -17.92
CA THR A 120 12.40 15.75 -18.30
C THR A 120 13.40 15.40 -17.19
N ALA A 121 14.66 15.22 -17.59
CA ALA A 121 15.74 15.06 -16.61
C ALA A 121 15.82 16.28 -15.67
N ALA A 122 16.30 16.05 -14.46
CA ALA A 122 16.66 17.13 -13.55
C ALA A 122 17.70 18.05 -14.21
N PRO A 123 17.64 19.39 -13.98
CA PRO A 123 18.65 20.30 -14.47
C PRO A 123 20.02 19.98 -13.85
N ILE A 124 21.08 20.22 -14.58
CA ILE A 124 22.43 20.26 -13.99
C ILE A 124 22.65 21.60 -13.28
N LEU A 125 23.66 21.63 -12.42
CA LEU A 125 24.04 22.86 -11.72
C LEU A 125 24.15 24.03 -12.72
N ASP A 126 23.51 25.12 -12.38
CA ASP A 126 23.52 26.40 -13.11
C ASP A 126 22.91 26.39 -14.54
N GLN A 127 22.27 25.30 -14.95
CA GLN A 127 21.70 25.15 -16.29
C GLN A 127 20.72 26.27 -16.66
N ASP A 128 19.89 26.69 -15.74
CA ASP A 128 18.79 27.64 -15.99
C ASP A 128 19.08 29.05 -15.45
N ARG A 129 20.31 29.32 -14.96
CA ARG A 129 20.69 30.61 -14.35
C ARG A 129 20.31 31.81 -15.23
N LYS A 130 20.80 31.88 -16.46
CA LYS A 130 20.52 32.99 -17.37
C LYS A 130 19.04 33.19 -17.62
N LYS A 131 18.28 32.11 -17.72
CA LYS A 131 16.83 32.17 -17.87
C LYS A 131 16.18 32.75 -16.63
N ILE A 132 16.54 32.24 -15.43
CA ILE A 132 16.01 32.70 -14.15
C ILE A 132 16.30 34.17 -13.93
N LEU A 133 17.56 34.61 -14.10
CA LEU A 133 17.95 36.02 -13.95
C LEU A 133 17.13 36.93 -14.87
N ARG A 134 16.96 36.55 -16.14
CA ARG A 134 16.15 37.32 -17.09
C ARG A 134 14.67 37.34 -16.69
N ASP A 135 14.07 36.20 -16.37
CA ASP A 135 12.64 36.06 -16.13
C ASP A 135 12.24 36.82 -14.84
N PHE A 136 13.11 36.85 -13.84
CA PHE A 136 12.94 37.60 -12.60
C PHE A 136 13.57 38.98 -12.57
N LYS A 137 14.15 39.44 -13.68
CA LYS A 137 14.81 40.78 -13.81
C LYS A 137 15.90 41.03 -12.77
N ILE A 138 16.60 39.96 -12.35
CA ILE A 138 17.71 40.04 -11.39
C ILE A 138 19.01 40.42 -12.18
N LYS A 139 19.71 41.47 -11.72
CA LYS A 139 21.03 41.81 -12.23
C LYS A 139 22.08 40.89 -11.61
N GLU A 140 23.08 40.48 -12.40
CA GLU A 140 24.27 39.77 -11.86
C GLU A 140 25.11 40.66 -10.96
#